data_42d415281883e300ac8b32a45853c0d6
#
_entry.id   42d415281883e300ac8b32a45853c0d6
#
_cell.length_a   1.000
_cell.length_b   1.000
_cell.length_c   1.000
_cell.angle_alpha   90.00
_cell.angle_beta   90.00
_cell.angle_gamma   90.00
#
_symmetry.space_group_name_H-M   'P 1'
#
loop_
_entity.id
_entity.type
_entity.pdbx_description
1 polymer ?
#
loop_
_entity_poly.entity_id
_entity_poly.type
_entity_poly.pdbx_seq_one_letter_code
_entity_poly.pdbx_strand_id
1 'polypeptide(L)'
;NKIINIHPALLPKYGGIGMYGMHVHRAVVKNKELESGITIHYVNEQYDDGAFIFQTKCTVLSSDAPEDVKAKVQALELLHFPKVIASILK
;
A
#
# COMPACT_ATOMS: atom_id res chain seq x y z
N ASN A 1 -19.70 -12.36 1.48
CA ASN A 1 -18.35 -12.61 0.97
C ASN A 1 -17.61 -11.32 0.71
N LYS A 2 -16.61 -11.07 1.50
CA LYS A 2 -15.79 -9.87 1.35
C LYS A 2 -14.39 -10.25 0.92
N ILE A 3 -13.90 -9.55 -0.08
CA ILE A 3 -12.53 -9.73 -0.55
C ILE A 3 -11.70 -8.60 0.01
N ILE A 4 -10.54 -8.93 0.55
CA ILE A 4 -9.63 -7.98 1.16
C ILE A 4 -8.39 -7.91 0.29
N ASN A 5 -7.92 -6.71 0.05
CA ASN A 5 -6.70 -6.49 -0.71
C ASN A 5 -5.77 -5.57 0.05
N ILE A 6 -4.49 -5.73 -0.23
CA ILE A 6 -3.46 -4.84 0.28
C ILE A 6 -2.85 -4.08 -0.89
N HIS A 7 -2.83 -2.76 -0.82
CA HIS A 7 -2.26 -1.92 -1.86
C HIS A 7 -0.97 -1.29 -1.34
N PRO A 8 0.12 -1.34 -2.12
CA PRO A 8 1.43 -0.89 -1.64
C PRO A 8 1.61 0.63 -1.75
N ALA A 9 0.63 1.38 -1.31
CA ALA A 9 0.66 2.84 -1.30
C ALA A 9 -0.35 3.38 -0.31
N LEU A 10 -0.26 4.67 -0.04
CA LEU A 10 -1.20 5.39 0.81
C LEU A 10 -2.35 5.89 -0.05
N LEU A 11 -3.38 5.04 -0.24
CA LEU A 11 -4.56 5.43 -1.01
C LEU A 11 -5.22 6.67 -0.40
N PRO A 12 -5.87 7.51 -1.19
CA PRO A 12 -6.18 7.35 -2.62
C PRO A 12 -5.02 7.66 -3.58
N LYS A 13 -3.89 8.13 -3.07
CA LYS A 13 -2.73 8.34 -3.93
C LYS A 13 -2.25 7.02 -4.51
N TYR A 14 -1.82 7.05 -5.77
CA TYR A 14 -1.23 5.90 -6.46
C TYR A 14 -2.17 4.68 -6.50
N GLY A 15 -3.45 4.92 -6.54
CA GLY A 15 -4.46 3.91 -6.82
C GLY A 15 -4.85 3.91 -8.29
N GLY A 16 -5.75 3.00 -8.66
CA GLY A 16 -6.32 2.95 -9.98
C GLY A 16 -5.56 2.07 -10.96
N ILE A 17 -5.92 2.19 -12.24
CA ILE A 17 -5.38 1.34 -13.30
C ILE A 17 -3.88 1.58 -13.47
N GLY A 18 -3.10 0.50 -13.50
CA GLY A 18 -1.65 0.54 -13.71
C GLY A 18 -0.84 0.81 -12.46
N MET A 19 -1.46 1.16 -11.35
CA MET A 19 -0.75 1.44 -10.10
C MET A 19 -0.62 0.18 -9.27
N TYR A 20 0.31 -0.68 -9.63
CA TYR A 20 0.62 -1.92 -8.91
C TYR A 20 2.12 -2.20 -8.96
N GLY A 21 2.60 -2.97 -7.99
CA GLY A 21 3.99 -3.42 -7.93
C GLY A 21 4.98 -2.27 -8.02
N MET A 22 6.00 -2.44 -8.86
CA MET A 22 7.05 -1.45 -9.03
C MET A 22 6.59 -0.12 -9.63
N HIS A 23 5.46 -0.11 -10.34
CA HIS A 23 4.93 1.14 -10.89
C HIS A 23 4.63 2.15 -9.79
N VAL A 24 4.06 1.69 -8.69
CA VAL A 24 3.77 2.54 -7.52
C VAL A 24 5.07 3.10 -6.94
N HIS A 25 6.06 2.25 -6.72
CA HIS A 25 7.31 2.66 -6.06
C HIS A 25 8.10 3.62 -6.95
N ARG A 26 8.09 3.41 -8.25
CA ARG A 26 8.72 4.34 -9.20
C ARG A 26 8.04 5.70 -9.18
N ALA A 27 6.70 5.72 -9.13
CA ALA A 27 5.94 6.96 -9.09
C ALA A 27 6.21 7.72 -7.78
N VAL A 28 6.26 7.01 -6.66
CA VAL A 28 6.56 7.61 -5.35
C VAL A 28 7.92 8.31 -5.38
N VAL A 29 8.94 7.63 -5.90
CA VAL A 29 10.29 8.19 -5.98
C VAL A 29 10.34 9.36 -6.97
N LYS A 30 9.74 9.20 -8.14
CA LYS A 30 9.70 10.23 -9.18
C LYS A 30 9.05 11.52 -8.68
N ASN A 31 8.00 11.40 -7.89
CA ASN A 31 7.26 12.54 -7.37
C ASN A 31 7.85 13.08 -6.08
N LYS A 32 8.99 12.54 -5.63
CA LYS A 32 9.71 12.99 -4.43
C LYS A 32 8.81 13.00 -3.20
N GLU A 33 8.00 11.95 -3.05
CA GLU A 33 7.17 11.80 -1.86
C GLU A 33 8.04 11.57 -0.63
N LEU A 34 7.60 12.09 0.50
CA LEU A 34 8.30 11.92 1.77
C LEU A 34 7.83 10.67 2.51
N GLU A 35 6.72 10.09 2.08
CA GLU A 35 6.10 8.93 2.71
C GLU A 35 5.52 8.00 1.66
N SER A 36 5.54 6.71 1.97
CA SER A 36 4.76 5.69 1.29
C SER A 36 4.17 4.79 2.37
N GLY A 37 3.60 3.66 1.99
CA GLY A 37 3.02 2.76 2.96
C GLY A 37 2.13 1.72 2.33
N ILE A 38 1.21 1.20 3.12
CA ILE A 38 0.23 0.23 2.68
C ILE A 38 -1.17 0.69 3.05
N THR A 39 -2.14 0.28 2.25
CA THR A 39 -3.56 0.42 2.56
C THR A 39 -4.20 -0.95 2.40
N ILE A 40 -4.83 -1.44 3.46
CA ILE A 40 -5.59 -2.68 3.44
C ILE A 40 -7.06 -2.28 3.35
N HIS A 41 -7.77 -2.81 2.36
CA HIS A 41 -9.13 -2.37 2.09
C HIS A 41 -9.99 -3.52 1.58
N TYR A 42 -11.30 -3.32 1.66
CA TYR A 42 -12.23 -4.22 1.00
C TYR A 42 -12.25 -3.91 -0.49
N VAL A 43 -12.25 -4.95 -1.31
CA VAL A 43 -12.33 -4.80 -2.76
C VAL A 43 -13.76 -4.55 -3.18
N ASN A 44 -13.95 -3.62 -4.10
CA ASN A 44 -15.23 -3.39 -4.76
C ASN A 44 -15.02 -3.30 -6.27
N GLU A 45 -16.09 -3.02 -7.01
CA GLU A 45 -16.05 -2.99 -8.47
C GLU A 45 -15.33 -1.77 -9.04
N GLN A 46 -14.99 -0.80 -8.22
CA GLN A 46 -14.36 0.45 -8.64
C GLN A 46 -12.88 0.46 -8.31
N TYR A 47 -12.22 -0.66 -8.51
CA TYR A 47 -10.80 -0.84 -8.22
C TYR A 47 -10.51 -0.51 -6.74
N ASP A 48 -9.53 0.29 -6.44
CA ASP A 48 -9.09 0.55 -5.08
C ASP A 48 -10.00 1.54 -4.31
N ASP A 49 -11.28 1.52 -4.61
CA ASP A 49 -12.25 2.45 -4.03
C ASP A 49 -13.11 1.81 -2.92
N GLY A 50 -12.70 0.68 -2.39
CA GLY A 50 -13.37 0.04 -1.27
C GLY A 50 -13.05 0.71 0.06
N ALA A 51 -13.82 0.36 1.09
CA ALA A 51 -13.61 0.91 2.42
C ALA A 51 -12.24 0.51 2.98
N PHE A 52 -11.53 1.47 3.54
CA PHE A 52 -10.23 1.22 4.16
C PHE A 52 -10.42 0.50 5.49
N ILE A 53 -9.62 -0.55 5.69
CA ILE A 53 -9.58 -1.31 6.94
C ILE A 53 -8.42 -0.82 7.80
N PHE A 54 -7.25 -0.62 7.18
CA PHE A 54 -6.03 -0.27 7.87
C PHE A 54 -5.08 0.43 6.91
N GLN A 55 -4.40 1.44 7.39
CA GLN A 55 -3.40 2.15 6.61
C GLN A 55 -2.24 2.52 7.52
N THR A 56 -1.01 2.29 7.07
CA THR A 56 0.17 2.70 7.79
C THR A 56 1.26 3.17 6.83
N LYS A 57 2.18 3.95 7.31
CA LYS A 57 3.16 4.62 6.46
C LYS A 57 4.60 4.34 6.87
N CYS A 58 5.50 4.57 5.93
CA CYS A 58 6.94 4.57 6.15
C CYS A 58 7.55 5.84 5.54
N THR A 59 8.73 6.19 6.04
CA THR A 59 9.46 7.36 5.52
C THR A 59 10.19 6.98 4.24
N VAL A 60 10.10 7.85 3.23
CA VAL A 60 10.87 7.74 2.01
C VAL A 60 11.98 8.79 2.07
N LEU A 61 13.23 8.33 1.97
CA LEU A 61 14.40 9.20 1.99
C LEU A 61 14.69 9.70 0.57
N SER A 62 15.27 10.88 0.46
CA SER A 62 15.65 11.44 -0.86
C SER A 62 16.64 10.56 -1.61
N SER A 63 17.39 9.71 -0.86
CA SER A 63 18.35 8.77 -1.44
C SER A 63 17.74 7.43 -1.81
N ASP A 64 16.45 7.20 -1.51
CA ASP A 64 15.80 5.91 -1.79
C ASP A 64 15.56 5.73 -3.28
N ALA A 65 15.97 4.57 -3.79
CA ALA A 65 15.56 4.09 -5.10
C ALA A 65 14.20 3.39 -4.98
N PRO A 66 13.49 3.12 -6.10
CA PRO A 66 12.22 2.39 -6.05
C PRO A 66 12.32 1.05 -5.31
N GLU A 67 13.45 0.34 -5.46
CA GLU A 67 13.68 -0.93 -4.77
C GLU A 67 13.73 -0.78 -3.25
N ASP A 68 14.28 0.34 -2.78
CA ASP A 68 14.34 0.62 -1.35
C ASP A 68 12.93 0.89 -0.79
N VAL A 69 12.12 1.63 -1.51
CA VAL A 69 10.74 1.88 -1.14
C VAL A 69 9.96 0.57 -1.11
N LYS A 70 10.16 -0.29 -2.12
CA LYS A 70 9.53 -1.61 -2.18
C LYS A 70 9.85 -2.42 -0.92
N ALA A 71 11.12 -2.46 -0.52
CA ALA A 71 11.54 -3.23 0.64
C ALA A 71 10.86 -2.72 1.92
N LYS A 72 10.78 -1.41 2.09
CA LYS A 72 10.10 -0.80 3.24
C LYS A 72 8.62 -1.13 3.27
N VAL A 73 7.96 -1.03 2.12
CA VAL A 73 6.53 -1.32 2.00
C VAL A 73 6.26 -2.80 2.25
N GLN A 74 7.08 -3.69 1.70
CA GLN A 74 6.93 -5.14 1.94
C GLN A 74 7.12 -5.50 3.42
N ALA A 75 8.03 -4.81 4.12
CA ALA A 75 8.19 -5.02 5.56
C ALA A 75 6.90 -4.67 6.32
N LEU A 76 6.22 -3.60 5.92
CA LEU A 76 4.93 -3.23 6.50
C LEU A 76 3.87 -4.30 6.23
N GLU A 77 3.84 -4.85 5.02
CA GLU A 77 2.89 -5.91 4.67
C GLU A 77 3.08 -7.13 5.56
N LEU A 78 4.33 -7.58 5.70
CA LEU A 78 4.64 -8.76 6.51
C LEU A 78 4.31 -8.55 7.99
N LEU A 79 4.49 -7.34 8.49
CA LEU A 79 4.23 -7.03 9.88
C LEU A 79 2.73 -6.91 10.18
N HIS A 80 1.98 -6.26 9.31
CA HIS A 80 0.62 -5.84 9.62
C HIS A 80 -0.47 -6.70 9.01
N PHE A 81 -0.27 -7.26 7.81
CA PHE A 81 -1.33 -7.98 7.12
C PHE A 81 -1.87 -9.18 7.91
N PRO A 82 -1.03 -10.05 8.47
CA PRO A 82 -1.54 -11.16 9.27
C PRO A 82 -2.35 -10.71 10.47
N LYS A 83 -1.94 -9.63 11.12
CA LYS A 83 -2.62 -9.09 12.29
C LYS A 83 -4.01 -8.54 11.93
N VAL A 84 -4.09 -7.85 10.79
CA VAL A 84 -5.35 -7.29 10.31
C VAL A 84 -6.31 -8.41 9.94
N ILE A 85 -5.84 -9.44 9.23
CA ILE A 85 -6.66 -10.58 8.87
C ILE A 85 -7.19 -11.28 10.12
N ALA A 86 -6.34 -11.52 11.11
CA ALA A 86 -6.76 -12.14 12.36
C ALA A 86 -7.84 -11.32 13.07
N SER A 87 -7.71 -10.00 13.05
CA SER A 87 -8.69 -9.09 13.63
C SER A 87 -10.07 -9.19 12.95
N ILE A 88 -10.07 -9.34 11.64
CA ILE A 88 -11.32 -9.42 10.87
C ILE A 88 -12.03 -10.75 11.08
N LEU A 89 -11.27 -11.83 11.25
CA LEU A 89 -11.81 -13.18 11.40
C LEU A 89 -12.39 -13.48 12.78
N LYS A 90 -12.29 -12.57 13.72
CA LYS A 90 -12.86 -12.75 15.06
C LYS A 90 -14.36 -12.65 15.07
#